data_ed20659ed798c8ef74570d464c437695
#
_entry.id   ed20659ed798c8ef74570d464c437695
#
_cell.length_a   1.000
_cell.length_b   1.000
_cell.length_c   1.000
_cell.angle_alpha   90.00
_cell.angle_beta   90.00
_cell.angle_gamma   90.00
#
_symmetry.space_group_name_H-M   'P 1'
#
loop_
_entity.id
_entity.type
_entity.pdbx_description
1 polymer ?
#
loop_
_entity_poly.entity_id
_entity_poly.type
_entity_poly.pdbx_seq_one_letter_code
_entity_poly.pdbx_strand_id
1 'polypeptide(L)'
;SQEVIEIAVRNMVYMGATVHLDKKSKKNKLKLAYRIHAGHPYRVRHVVYDIDDWVISNYMRQDSAQSLLAPGMLFDVNVLDTERQRITKLLQNKGYYKFNKDFLVYQADTARNTYLVDLTLRLLPYQRRKEDLPRKHRQYKVGEVNFLADDEIMSVQEGTLE
;
A
#
# COMPACT_ATOMS: atom_id res chain seq x y z
N SER A 1 -21.26 -10.89 -12.13
CA SER A 1 -19.80 -10.85 -12.15
C SER A 1 -19.28 -9.79 -11.20
N GLN A 2 -18.35 -10.15 -10.38
CA GLN A 2 -17.65 -9.19 -9.55
C GLN A 2 -16.80 -8.29 -10.47
N GLU A 3 -17.06 -6.98 -10.40
CA GLU A 3 -16.22 -6.02 -11.11
C GLU A 3 -14.96 -5.80 -10.29
N VAL A 4 -13.81 -6.23 -10.83
CA VAL A 4 -12.52 -5.96 -10.20
C VAL A 4 -12.15 -4.52 -10.48
N ILE A 5 -12.04 -3.73 -9.40
CA ILE A 5 -11.77 -2.29 -9.47
C ILE A 5 -10.38 -1.92 -8.91
N GLU A 6 -9.49 -2.91 -8.77
CA GLU A 6 -8.10 -2.71 -8.34
C GLU A 6 -7.46 -1.51 -9.03
N ILE A 7 -7.64 -1.44 -10.33
CA ILE A 7 -7.08 -0.40 -11.17
C ILE A 7 -7.79 0.93 -10.97
N ALA A 8 -9.10 0.92 -10.75
CA ALA A 8 -9.87 2.13 -10.45
C ALA A 8 -9.39 2.75 -9.14
N VAL A 9 -9.31 1.96 -8.08
CA VAL A 9 -8.80 2.41 -6.77
C VAL A 9 -7.34 2.87 -6.89
N ARG A 10 -6.52 2.10 -7.57
CA ARG A 10 -5.11 2.43 -7.77
C ARG A 10 -4.90 3.76 -8.50
N ASN A 11 -5.71 4.05 -9.54
CA ASN A 11 -5.59 5.31 -10.26
C ASN A 11 -6.29 6.48 -9.59
N MET A 12 -7.31 6.22 -8.78
CA MET A 12 -7.92 7.26 -7.94
C MET A 12 -6.98 7.70 -6.82
N VAL A 13 -6.21 6.74 -6.26
CA VAL A 13 -5.22 7.00 -5.21
C VAL A 13 -3.86 7.35 -5.80
N TYR A 14 -3.54 6.84 -6.99
CA TYR A 14 -2.22 6.98 -7.63
C TYR A 14 -2.32 7.30 -9.11
N MET A 15 -2.41 8.52 -9.42
CA MET A 15 -2.44 9.07 -10.77
C MET A 15 -1.15 8.84 -11.60
N GLY A 16 -0.44 7.79 -11.41
CA GLY A 16 0.82 7.51 -12.11
C GLY A 16 1.21 6.05 -12.22
N ALA A 17 0.45 5.14 -11.63
CA ALA A 17 0.75 3.72 -11.73
C ALA A 17 0.38 3.20 -13.12
N THR A 18 1.38 2.86 -13.91
CA THR A 18 1.21 2.21 -15.20
C THR A 18 0.75 0.78 -15.00
N VAL A 19 -0.52 0.54 -15.19
CA VAL A 19 -1.07 -0.81 -15.27
C VAL A 19 -1.51 -1.04 -16.71
N HIS A 20 -1.11 -2.17 -17.28
CA HIS A 20 -1.63 -2.61 -18.57
C HIS A 20 -3.10 -2.98 -18.42
N LEU A 21 -3.96 -2.09 -18.85
CA LEU A 21 -5.41 -2.22 -18.80
C LEU A 21 -5.95 -2.62 -20.15
N ASP A 22 -6.81 -3.61 -20.17
CA ASP A 22 -7.68 -3.82 -21.32
C ASP A 22 -8.78 -2.73 -21.38
N LYS A 23 -9.43 -2.60 -22.53
CA LYS A 23 -10.49 -1.60 -22.74
C LYS A 23 -11.69 -1.78 -21.81
N LYS A 24 -11.96 -3.01 -21.38
CA LYS A 24 -13.09 -3.36 -20.52
C LYS A 24 -12.87 -2.89 -19.08
N SER A 25 -11.65 -3.04 -18.61
CA SER A 25 -11.21 -2.57 -17.29
C SER A 25 -11.29 -1.05 -17.16
N LYS A 26 -10.90 -0.31 -18.22
CA LYS A 26 -11.04 1.16 -18.26
C LYS A 26 -12.50 1.63 -18.14
N LYS A 27 -13.42 0.94 -18.82
CA LYS A 27 -14.85 1.28 -18.78
C LYS A 27 -15.46 1.07 -17.40
N ASN A 28 -15.11 -0.03 -16.75
CA ASN A 28 -15.59 -0.34 -15.39
C ASN A 28 -15.06 0.65 -14.35
N LYS A 29 -13.82 1.07 -14.51
CA LYS A 29 -13.18 2.09 -13.72
C LYS A 29 -13.86 3.45 -13.81
N LEU A 30 -14.18 3.91 -15.01
CA LEU A 30 -14.89 5.16 -15.22
C LEU A 30 -16.29 5.11 -14.61
N LYS A 31 -16.99 3.99 -14.71
CA LYS A 31 -18.31 3.80 -14.09
C LYS A 31 -18.22 3.89 -12.56
N LEU A 32 -17.23 3.28 -11.95
CA LEU A 32 -17.04 3.34 -10.50
C LEU A 32 -16.71 4.75 -10.04
N ALA A 33 -15.77 5.42 -10.71
CA ALA A 33 -15.40 6.80 -10.41
C ALA A 33 -16.63 7.72 -10.51
N TYR A 34 -17.46 7.57 -11.57
CA TYR A 34 -18.70 8.32 -11.73
C TYR A 34 -19.68 8.05 -10.58
N ARG A 35 -19.90 6.79 -10.18
CA ARG A 35 -20.82 6.42 -9.11
C ARG A 35 -20.38 6.98 -7.75
N ILE A 36 -19.08 6.95 -7.44
CA ILE A 36 -18.53 7.53 -6.21
C ILE A 36 -18.73 9.05 -6.19
N HIS A 37 -18.47 9.73 -7.31
CA HIS A 37 -18.65 11.19 -7.42
C HIS A 37 -20.12 11.60 -7.52
N ALA A 38 -21.00 10.74 -8.01
CA ALA A 38 -22.41 11.03 -8.16
C ALA A 38 -23.26 10.90 -6.88
N GLY A 39 -22.62 10.75 -5.72
CA GLY A 39 -23.29 10.75 -4.42
C GLY A 39 -23.88 9.41 -3.98
N HIS A 40 -23.49 8.31 -4.60
CA HIS A 40 -23.83 6.96 -4.12
C HIS A 40 -22.67 6.44 -3.25
N PRO A 41 -22.77 6.56 -1.91
CA PRO A 41 -21.68 6.12 -1.05
C PRO A 41 -21.55 4.60 -1.04
N TYR A 42 -20.34 4.13 -1.24
CA TYR A 42 -19.97 2.74 -1.00
C TYR A 42 -19.46 2.58 0.41
N ARG A 43 -19.78 1.43 1.04
CA ARG A 43 -19.21 1.05 2.33
C ARG A 43 -18.35 -0.19 2.18
N VAL A 44 -17.31 -0.27 2.97
CA VAL A 44 -16.45 -1.43 3.05
C VAL A 44 -17.16 -2.53 3.82
N ARG A 45 -17.26 -3.71 3.21
CA ARG A 45 -17.84 -4.90 3.82
C ARG A 45 -16.76 -5.75 4.51
N HIS A 46 -15.73 -6.11 3.76
CA HIS A 46 -14.62 -6.92 4.25
C HIS A 46 -13.28 -6.24 3.95
N VAL A 47 -12.34 -6.43 4.87
CA VAL A 47 -10.94 -6.00 4.69
C VAL A 47 -10.05 -7.21 4.87
N VAL A 48 -9.27 -7.54 3.85
CA VAL A 48 -8.32 -8.66 3.84
C VAL A 48 -6.93 -8.12 3.59
N TYR A 49 -5.96 -8.62 4.34
CA TYR A 49 -4.54 -8.33 4.15
C TYR A 49 -3.86 -9.55 3.50
N ASP A 50 -3.50 -9.41 2.23
CA ASP A 50 -2.77 -10.41 1.47
C ASP A 50 -1.30 -10.00 1.36
N ILE A 51 -0.56 -10.29 2.42
CA ILE A 51 0.84 -9.89 2.59
C ILE A 51 1.71 -11.13 2.53
N ASP A 52 2.35 -11.35 1.38
CA ASP A 52 3.27 -12.47 1.14
C ASP A 52 4.70 -12.17 1.65
N ASP A 53 4.77 -11.73 2.88
CA ASP A 53 5.99 -11.57 3.67
C ASP A 53 5.56 -11.66 5.13
N TRP A 54 5.91 -12.75 5.78
CA TRP A 54 5.39 -13.00 7.11
C TRP A 54 5.94 -12.02 8.16
N VAL A 55 7.14 -11.50 7.99
CA VAL A 55 7.73 -10.51 8.91
C VAL A 55 6.95 -9.19 8.82
N ILE A 56 6.73 -8.70 7.61
CA ILE A 56 5.92 -7.49 7.37
C ILE A 56 4.48 -7.71 7.84
N SER A 57 3.89 -8.86 7.49
CA SER A 57 2.55 -9.23 7.96
C SER A 57 2.44 -9.22 9.48
N ASN A 58 3.47 -9.69 10.16
CA ASN A 58 3.49 -9.71 11.63
C ASN A 58 3.57 -8.30 12.23
N TYR A 59 4.40 -7.42 11.68
CA TYR A 59 4.43 -6.02 12.11
C TYR A 59 3.09 -5.32 11.90
N MET A 60 2.45 -5.53 10.76
CA MET A 60 1.13 -4.97 10.47
C MET A 60 0.07 -5.50 11.43
N ARG A 61 0.11 -6.79 11.78
CA ARG A 61 -0.82 -7.40 12.73
C ARG A 61 -0.64 -6.84 14.14
N GLN A 62 0.59 -6.68 14.59
CA GLN A 62 0.87 -6.08 15.89
C GLN A 62 0.38 -4.63 16.00
N ASP A 63 0.35 -3.92 14.88
CA ASP A 63 -0.09 -2.53 14.79
C ASP A 63 -1.55 -2.38 14.34
N SER A 64 -2.30 -3.48 14.30
CA SER A 64 -3.67 -3.51 13.73
C SER A 64 -4.64 -2.58 14.45
N ALA A 65 -4.42 -2.28 15.73
CA ALA A 65 -5.25 -1.34 16.49
C ALA A 65 -5.16 0.10 15.95
N GLN A 66 -4.10 0.43 15.20
CA GLN A 66 -3.89 1.74 14.58
C GLN A 66 -4.41 1.80 13.14
N SER A 67 -4.91 0.68 12.60
CA SER A 67 -5.43 0.63 11.24
C SER A 67 -6.62 1.57 11.07
N LEU A 68 -6.61 2.30 9.96
CA LEU A 68 -7.72 3.16 9.55
C LEU A 68 -8.81 2.40 8.80
N LEU A 69 -8.55 1.15 8.44
CA LEU A 69 -9.48 0.31 7.70
C LEU A 69 -10.34 -0.53 8.67
N ALA A 70 -11.64 -0.44 8.51
CA ALA A 70 -12.58 -1.23 9.29
C ALA A 70 -13.82 -1.57 8.45
N PRO A 71 -14.41 -2.76 8.65
CA PRO A 71 -15.71 -3.08 8.06
C PRO A 71 -16.76 -2.04 8.47
N GLY A 72 -17.61 -1.65 7.54
CA GLY A 72 -18.67 -0.64 7.75
C GLY A 72 -18.25 0.80 7.50
N MET A 73 -16.95 1.08 7.33
CA MET A 73 -16.47 2.41 6.99
C MET A 73 -16.95 2.83 5.59
N LEU A 74 -17.02 4.12 5.34
CA LEU A 74 -17.19 4.64 3.98
C LEU A 74 -15.95 4.33 3.14
N PHE A 75 -16.19 3.93 1.89
CA PHE A 75 -15.13 3.78 0.91
C PHE A 75 -14.62 5.16 0.52
N ASP A 76 -13.46 5.52 1.03
CA ASP A 76 -12.82 6.82 0.83
C ASP A 76 -11.37 6.61 0.41
N VAL A 77 -11.05 7.03 -0.81
CA VAL A 77 -9.70 6.88 -1.39
C VAL A 77 -8.64 7.64 -0.61
N ASN A 78 -9.01 8.75 0.03
CA ASN A 78 -8.07 9.50 0.86
C ASN A 78 -7.70 8.74 2.12
N VAL A 79 -8.66 8.04 2.74
CA VAL A 79 -8.41 7.17 3.90
C VAL A 79 -7.53 5.99 3.49
N LEU A 80 -7.80 5.38 2.32
CA LEU A 80 -6.98 4.29 1.78
C LEU A 80 -5.53 4.73 1.56
N ASP A 81 -5.31 5.92 1.02
CA ASP A 81 -3.96 6.44 0.83
C ASP A 81 -3.28 6.77 2.15
N THR A 82 -3.99 7.37 3.08
CA THR A 82 -3.47 7.68 4.42
C THR A 82 -3.04 6.39 5.15
N GLU A 83 -3.80 5.31 5.02
CA GLU A 83 -3.43 4.00 5.58
C GLU A 83 -2.13 3.47 4.96
N ARG A 84 -1.94 3.60 3.66
CA ARG A 84 -0.69 3.20 3.01
C ARG A 84 0.50 4.02 3.51
N GLN A 85 0.32 5.31 3.70
CA GLN A 85 1.36 6.19 4.26
C GLN A 85 1.68 5.78 5.69
N ARG A 86 0.67 5.46 6.49
CA ARG A 86 0.84 5.00 7.87
C ARG A 86 1.65 3.70 7.93
N ILE A 87 1.28 2.71 7.14
CA ILE A 87 1.99 1.43 7.06
C ILE A 87 3.43 1.63 6.56
N THR A 88 3.61 2.47 5.55
CA THR A 88 4.95 2.80 5.03
C THR A 88 5.84 3.36 6.12
N LYS A 89 5.33 4.31 6.89
CA LYS A 89 6.07 4.90 8.01
C LYS A 89 6.38 3.87 9.09
N LEU A 90 5.43 3.01 9.42
CA LEU A 90 5.65 1.90 10.36
C LEU A 90 6.81 1.03 9.90
N LEU A 91 6.81 0.59 8.65
CA LEU A 91 7.85 -0.29 8.10
C LEU A 91 9.20 0.41 7.99
N GLN A 92 9.24 1.68 7.60
CA GLN A 92 10.47 2.46 7.59
C GLN A 92 11.07 2.57 8.99
N ASN A 93 10.24 2.76 10.02
CA ASN A 93 10.69 2.79 11.42
C ASN A 93 11.16 1.41 11.92
N LYS A 94 10.80 0.33 11.25
CA LYS A 94 11.27 -1.03 11.52
C LYS A 94 12.51 -1.42 10.70
N GLY A 95 13.09 -0.50 9.94
CA GLY A 95 14.31 -0.70 9.18
C GLY A 95 14.11 -0.98 7.70
N TYR A 96 12.88 -0.94 7.18
CA TYR A 96 12.62 -1.06 5.75
C TYR A 96 12.78 0.30 5.06
N TYR A 97 13.99 0.82 5.01
CA TYR A 97 14.28 2.19 4.55
C TYR A 97 13.96 2.45 3.09
N LYS A 98 13.97 1.41 2.26
CA LYS A 98 13.63 1.50 0.83
C LYS A 98 12.15 1.21 0.56
N PHE A 99 11.36 1.00 1.59
CA PHE A 99 9.93 0.79 1.44
C PHE A 99 9.26 2.11 1.11
N ASN A 100 8.29 2.06 0.20
CA ASN A 100 7.41 3.19 -0.09
C ASN A 100 5.98 2.71 -0.29
N LYS A 101 5.04 3.62 -0.28
CA LYS A 101 3.62 3.31 -0.36
C LYS A 101 3.19 2.64 -1.68
N ASP A 102 3.97 2.78 -2.76
CA ASP A 102 3.65 2.18 -4.05
C ASP A 102 3.76 0.66 -4.06
N PHE A 103 4.43 0.06 -3.07
CA PHE A 103 4.44 -1.39 -2.85
C PHE A 103 3.15 -1.91 -2.18
N LEU A 104 2.30 -1.04 -1.69
CA LEU A 104 0.99 -1.40 -1.14
C LEU A 104 -0.09 -1.03 -2.15
N VAL A 105 -0.86 -2.01 -2.58
CA VAL A 105 -1.94 -1.83 -3.54
C VAL A 105 -3.24 -2.40 -2.99
N TYR A 106 -4.35 -1.75 -3.35
CA TYR A 106 -5.67 -2.24 -3.01
C TYR A 106 -6.30 -2.93 -4.21
N GLN A 107 -6.91 -4.06 -3.95
CA GLN A 107 -7.91 -4.67 -4.81
C GLN A 107 -9.27 -4.43 -4.18
N ALA A 108 -10.19 -3.88 -4.94
CA ALA A 108 -11.53 -3.61 -4.48
C ALA A 108 -12.53 -4.29 -5.40
N ASP A 109 -13.35 -5.15 -4.82
CA ASP A 109 -14.39 -5.88 -5.51
C ASP A 109 -15.76 -5.40 -5.05
N THR A 110 -16.62 -4.99 -6.01
CA THR A 110 -17.99 -4.62 -5.70
C THR A 110 -18.91 -5.82 -5.81
N ALA A 111 -19.73 -6.04 -4.80
CA ALA A 111 -20.79 -7.02 -4.87
C ALA A 111 -21.94 -6.49 -5.74
N ARG A 112 -22.45 -7.34 -6.63
CA ARG A 112 -23.53 -7.00 -7.57
C ARG A 112 -24.76 -6.48 -6.85
N ASN A 113 -25.32 -5.37 -7.36
CA ASN A 113 -26.53 -4.73 -6.83
C ASN A 113 -26.44 -4.29 -5.35
N THR A 114 -25.22 -4.09 -4.85
CA THR A 114 -24.97 -3.56 -3.52
C THR A 114 -24.07 -2.33 -3.63
N TYR A 115 -24.09 -1.50 -2.60
CA TYR A 115 -23.13 -0.41 -2.44
C TYR A 115 -22.02 -0.82 -1.46
N LEU A 116 -21.59 -2.08 -1.53
CA LEU A 116 -20.57 -2.68 -0.66
C LEU A 116 -19.33 -3.02 -1.47
N VAL A 117 -18.19 -2.82 -0.84
CA VAL A 117 -16.86 -3.09 -1.41
C VAL A 117 -16.09 -4.01 -0.48
N ASP A 118 -15.53 -5.07 -1.04
CA ASP A 118 -14.54 -5.90 -0.37
C ASP A 118 -13.14 -5.41 -0.74
N LEU A 119 -12.34 -5.07 0.25
CA LEU A 119 -10.98 -4.57 0.07
C LEU A 119 -9.96 -5.67 0.40
N THR A 120 -8.99 -5.80 -0.47
CA THR A 120 -7.77 -6.59 -0.23
C THR A 120 -6.57 -5.68 -0.35
N LEU A 121 -5.80 -5.55 0.71
CA LEU A 121 -4.52 -4.85 0.70
C LEU A 121 -3.42 -5.86 0.37
N ARG A 122 -2.70 -5.62 -0.71
CA ARG A 122 -1.64 -6.51 -1.20
C ARG A 122 -0.29 -5.83 -1.15
N LEU A 123 0.72 -6.63 -0.83
CA LEU A 123 2.12 -6.22 -0.88
C LEU A 123 2.73 -6.65 -2.22
N LEU A 124 3.25 -5.68 -2.97
CA LEU A 124 4.07 -5.97 -4.14
C LEU A 124 5.50 -6.27 -3.71
N PRO A 125 6.21 -7.18 -4.42
CA PRO A 125 7.61 -7.43 -4.16
C PRO A 125 8.45 -6.19 -4.47
N TYR A 126 9.63 -6.08 -3.85
CA TYR A 126 10.59 -5.04 -4.17
C TYR A 126 11.09 -5.19 -5.60
N GLN A 127 10.97 -4.13 -6.37
CA GLN A 127 11.46 -4.05 -7.73
C GLN A 127 11.86 -2.59 -8.03
N ARG A 128 13.12 -2.36 -8.30
CA ARG A 128 13.63 -1.01 -8.59
C ARG A 128 13.28 -0.54 -9.99
N ARG A 129 13.37 -1.47 -10.96
CA ARG A 129 13.02 -1.25 -12.36
C ARG A 129 12.15 -2.39 -12.84
N LYS A 130 11.36 -2.17 -13.88
CA LYS A 130 10.48 -3.20 -14.46
C LYS A 130 11.24 -4.43 -14.94
N GLU A 131 12.49 -4.25 -15.38
CA GLU A 131 13.36 -5.30 -15.91
C GLU A 131 14.04 -6.11 -14.80
N ASP A 132 14.07 -5.60 -13.58
CA ASP A 132 14.69 -6.28 -12.45
C ASP A 132 13.83 -7.44 -11.97
N LEU A 133 14.48 -8.49 -11.47
CA LEU A 133 13.77 -9.58 -10.83
C LEU A 133 13.15 -9.10 -9.50
N PRO A 134 11.88 -9.43 -9.26
CA PRO A 134 11.23 -9.14 -7.99
C PRO A 134 11.98 -9.78 -6.82
N ARG A 135 12.12 -9.06 -5.74
CA ARG A 135 12.83 -9.50 -4.52
C ARG A 135 11.99 -9.25 -3.29
N LYS A 136 12.35 -9.90 -2.18
CA LYS A 136 11.80 -9.54 -0.87
C LYS A 136 12.26 -8.15 -0.45
N HIS A 137 11.42 -7.46 0.31
CA HIS A 137 11.81 -6.22 0.95
C HIS A 137 12.89 -6.49 2.00
N ARG A 138 13.92 -5.66 2.00
CA ARG A 138 15.03 -5.78 2.94
C ARG A 138 14.79 -4.94 4.18
N GLN A 139 14.98 -5.57 5.32
CA GLN A 139 15.04 -4.91 6.61
C GLN A 139 16.50 -4.64 6.96
N TYR A 140 16.82 -3.39 7.25
CA TYR A 140 18.14 -2.96 7.67
C TYR A 140 18.16 -2.76 9.17
N LYS A 141 19.28 -3.10 9.80
CA LYS A 141 19.55 -2.79 11.19
C LYS A 141 20.69 -1.79 11.24
N VAL A 142 20.58 -0.80 12.14
CA VAL A 142 21.71 0.09 12.42
C VAL A 142 22.80 -0.76 13.06
N GLY A 143 23.98 -0.78 12.43
CA GLY A 143 25.15 -1.44 12.96
C GLY A 143 25.84 -0.57 14.01
N GLU A 144 27.15 -0.54 13.96
CA GLU A 144 27.93 0.30 14.87
C GLU A 144 27.89 1.75 14.40
N VAL A 145 27.51 2.66 15.31
CA VAL A 145 27.54 4.10 15.05
C VAL A 145 28.88 4.64 15.59
N ASN A 146 29.79 4.93 14.67
CA ASN A 146 31.08 5.55 15.01
C ASN A 146 31.00 7.05 14.83
N PHE A 147 31.12 7.81 15.92
CA PHE A 147 31.26 9.24 15.88
C PHE A 147 32.75 9.59 15.68
N LEU A 148 33.09 10.06 14.50
CA LEU A 148 34.41 10.63 14.24
C LEU A 148 34.28 12.14 14.48
N ALA A 149 34.77 12.59 15.61
CA ALA A 149 34.95 14.01 15.88
C ALA A 149 36.26 14.46 15.24
N ASP A 150 36.18 14.98 14.03
CA ASP A 150 37.23 15.86 13.49
C ASP A 150 36.78 17.30 13.76
N ASP A 151 37.71 18.18 13.99
CA ASP A 151 37.46 19.52 14.53
C ASP A 151 36.52 20.40 13.69
N GLU A 152 36.03 19.93 12.55
CA GLU A 152 35.12 20.70 11.69
C GLU A 152 33.94 19.91 11.11
N ILE A 153 33.86 18.57 11.16
CA ILE A 153 32.76 17.79 10.55
C ILE A 153 32.46 16.54 11.35
N MET A 154 31.26 16.43 11.91
CA MET A 154 30.76 15.15 12.39
C MET A 154 30.23 14.32 11.21
N SER A 155 30.91 13.23 10.90
CA SER A 155 30.38 12.24 9.97
C SER A 155 29.87 11.03 10.73
N VAL A 156 28.64 10.66 10.46
CA VAL A 156 28.03 9.41 10.95
C VAL A 156 28.20 8.37 9.84
N GLN A 157 28.98 7.34 10.09
CA GLN A 157 28.99 6.17 9.22
C GLN A 157 27.91 5.19 9.70
N GLU A 158 26.88 5.01 8.90
CA GLU A 158 25.89 3.96 9.09
C GLU A 158 26.42 2.66 8.46
N GLY A 159 26.69 1.68 9.30
CA GLY A 159 26.94 0.31 8.84
C GLY A 159 25.63 -0.44 8.75
N THR A 160 25.25 -0.87 7.56
CA THR A 160 24.11 -1.74 7.34
C THR A 160 24.55 -3.20 7.40
N LEU A 161 23.98 -3.97 8.33
CA LEU A 161 24.09 -5.43 8.32
C LEU A 161 22.90 -5.99 7.51
N GLU A 162 23.21 -6.84 6.56
CA GLU A 162 22.22 -7.63 5.82
C GLU A 162 21.61 -8.74 6.68
#